data_39d463d6dee9dc33a540ffbebfe92a57
#
_entry.id   39d463d6dee9dc33a540ffbebfe92a57
#
_cell.length_a   1.000
_cell.length_b   1.000
_cell.length_c   1.000
_cell.angle_alpha   90.00
_cell.angle_beta   90.00
_cell.angle_gamma   90.00
#
_symmetry.space_group_name_H-M   'P 1'
#
loop_
_entity.id
_entity.type
_entity.pdbx_description
1 polymer ?
#
loop_
_entity_poly.entity_id
_entity_poly.type
_entity_poly.pdbx_seq_one_letter_code
_entity_poly.pdbx_strand_id
1 'polypeptide(L)'
;VRVDPTSAVGIWEAFAARHPEWKGRAVFCMLPSASEGHAFFGDKGIQGQRTAWRLQKVRYLAERGYELCNHTLWHANLSRMSSATVQEQIARAQLAVDSAVAGYSMRTLALPLGIWPKDRALLRRGSWRDPRSGRTTTYEIDAVLKVGGGPSYSPFDTLFDPLRIPRIQVFAQELETMLDQPDRRGNRYFAEPRR
;
A
#
# COMPACT_ATOMS: atom_id res chain seq x y z
N VAL A 1 0.65 7.77 20.74
CA VAL A 1 -0.18 8.20 19.60
C VAL A 1 -1.63 7.87 19.91
N ARG A 2 -2.54 8.84 19.79
CA ARG A 2 -3.97 8.61 19.86
C ARG A 2 -4.52 8.61 18.45
N VAL A 3 -5.15 7.52 18.04
CA VAL A 3 -5.77 7.39 16.72
C VAL A 3 -7.12 8.09 16.72
N ASP A 4 -7.40 8.87 15.69
CA ASP A 4 -8.71 9.44 15.45
C ASP A 4 -9.68 8.31 15.05
N PRO A 5 -10.77 8.07 15.79
CA PRO A 5 -11.71 7.00 15.50
C PRO A 5 -12.44 7.14 14.15
N THR A 6 -12.45 8.35 13.57
CA THR A 6 -13.06 8.61 12.25
C THR A 6 -12.07 8.43 11.10
N SER A 7 -10.79 8.24 11.40
CA SER A 7 -9.79 7.92 10.38
C SER A 7 -9.91 6.49 9.87
N ALA A 8 -9.40 6.20 8.67
CA ALA A 8 -9.38 4.85 8.13
C ALA A 8 -8.73 3.83 9.08
N VAL A 9 -7.66 4.22 9.79
CA VAL A 9 -7.01 3.38 10.80
C VAL A 9 -7.93 3.15 12.00
N GLY A 10 -8.57 4.20 12.52
CA GLY A 10 -9.46 4.08 13.67
C GLY A 10 -10.70 3.23 13.37
N ILE A 11 -11.30 3.40 12.19
CA ILE A 11 -12.41 2.57 11.72
C ILE A 11 -11.98 1.11 11.61
N TRP A 12 -10.82 0.85 11.00
CA TRP A 12 -10.28 -0.49 10.87
C TRP A 12 -9.99 -1.14 12.22
N GLU A 13 -9.33 -0.43 13.14
CA GLU A 13 -9.03 -0.96 14.47
C GLU A 13 -10.30 -1.27 15.27
N ALA A 14 -11.30 -0.38 15.20
CA ALA A 14 -12.60 -0.60 15.83
C ALA A 14 -13.34 -1.81 15.23
N PHE A 15 -13.25 -2.01 13.91
CA PHE A 15 -13.81 -3.18 13.23
C PHE A 15 -13.06 -4.45 13.66
N ALA A 16 -11.74 -4.47 13.56
CA ALA A 16 -10.92 -5.64 13.88
C ALA A 16 -11.08 -6.09 15.34
N ALA A 17 -11.30 -5.14 16.27
CA ALA A 17 -11.58 -5.48 17.67
C ALA A 17 -12.90 -6.24 17.87
N ARG A 18 -13.89 -6.02 17.00
CA ARG A 18 -15.19 -6.73 17.02
C ARG A 18 -15.18 -8.01 16.19
N HIS A 19 -14.23 -8.14 15.27
CA HIS A 19 -14.12 -9.23 14.31
C HIS A 19 -12.73 -9.88 14.35
N PRO A 20 -12.38 -10.59 15.43
CA PRO A 20 -11.05 -11.16 15.62
C PRO A 20 -10.69 -12.20 14.55
N GLU A 21 -11.67 -12.79 13.87
CA GLU A 21 -11.52 -13.69 12.75
C GLU A 21 -10.78 -13.07 11.57
N TRP A 22 -10.81 -11.74 11.41
CA TRP A 22 -10.06 -10.99 10.39
C TRP A 22 -8.59 -10.77 10.75
N LYS A 23 -8.18 -11.18 11.96
CA LYS A 23 -6.79 -11.07 12.49
C LYS A 23 -6.21 -9.65 12.46
N GLY A 24 -7.04 -8.62 12.28
CA GLY A 24 -6.66 -7.21 12.32
C GLY A 24 -5.56 -6.78 11.34
N ARG A 25 -5.34 -7.52 10.25
CA ARG A 25 -4.30 -7.19 9.27
C ARG A 25 -4.80 -6.20 8.23
N ALA A 26 -3.95 -5.26 7.86
CA ALA A 26 -4.20 -4.31 6.78
C ALA A 26 -2.90 -3.92 6.07
N VAL A 27 -3.03 -3.41 4.85
CA VAL A 27 -1.93 -2.88 4.05
C VAL A 27 -2.18 -1.39 3.81
N PHE A 28 -1.21 -0.55 4.15
CA PHE A 28 -1.27 0.89 3.95
C PHE A 28 -0.25 1.32 2.91
N CYS A 29 -0.72 1.78 1.76
CA CYS A 29 0.16 2.19 0.67
C CYS A 29 0.64 3.62 0.85
N MET A 30 1.96 3.78 0.96
CA MET A 30 2.64 5.04 1.28
C MET A 30 2.83 5.90 0.04
N LEU A 31 2.44 7.16 0.14
CA LEU A 31 2.58 8.18 -0.90
C LEU A 31 3.24 9.42 -0.31
N PRO A 32 4.58 9.45 -0.21
CA PRO A 32 5.29 10.41 0.63
C PRO A 32 5.22 11.87 0.20
N SER A 33 5.17 12.16 -1.10
CA SER A 33 5.33 13.50 -1.65
C SER A 33 4.28 13.86 -2.70
N ALA A 34 3.09 13.28 -2.62
CA ALA A 34 2.03 13.64 -3.54
C ALA A 34 1.51 15.06 -3.30
N SER A 35 1.09 15.73 -4.37
CA SER A 35 0.36 16.99 -4.31
C SER A 35 -1.12 16.78 -3.97
N GLU A 36 -1.83 17.87 -3.66
CA GLU A 36 -3.29 17.91 -3.58
C GLU A 36 -3.96 16.94 -2.61
N GLY A 37 -3.42 16.79 -1.42
CA GLY A 37 -4.08 16.05 -0.36
C GLY A 37 -3.85 14.55 -0.35
N HIS A 38 -3.14 14.02 -1.30
CA HIS A 38 -2.82 12.60 -1.35
C HIS A 38 -1.58 12.20 -0.54
N ALA A 39 -0.85 13.17 0.01
CA ALA A 39 0.35 12.88 0.80
C ALA A 39 0.00 12.19 2.12
N PHE A 40 0.29 10.91 2.24
CA PHE A 40 0.02 10.12 3.44
C PHE A 40 0.70 10.69 4.68
N PHE A 41 1.90 11.25 4.52
CA PHE A 41 2.63 11.82 5.65
C PHE A 41 2.05 13.14 6.17
N GLY A 42 1.04 13.71 5.49
CA GLY A 42 0.36 14.93 5.92
C GLY A 42 1.25 16.17 5.92
N ASP A 43 2.17 16.25 4.96
CA ASP A 43 3.18 17.31 4.87
C ASP A 43 2.62 18.73 4.62
N LYS A 44 1.35 18.84 4.21
CA LYS A 44 0.67 20.12 3.97
C LYS A 44 -0.49 20.40 4.93
N GLY A 45 -0.59 19.68 6.04
CA GLY A 45 -1.59 19.95 7.07
C GLY A 45 -3.04 19.69 6.67
N ILE A 46 -3.29 18.82 5.70
CA ILE A 46 -4.63 18.50 5.22
C ILE A 46 -5.46 17.87 6.32
N GLN A 47 -6.73 18.29 6.42
CA GLN A 47 -7.67 17.78 7.43
C GLN A 47 -7.12 17.88 8.87
N GLY A 48 -6.42 18.96 9.20
CA GLY A 48 -5.85 19.17 10.52
C GLY A 48 -4.62 18.31 10.84
N GLN A 49 -4.09 17.57 9.87
CA GLN A 49 -2.88 16.79 10.06
C GLN A 49 -1.67 17.69 10.20
N ARG A 50 -0.78 17.36 11.13
CA ARG A 50 0.44 18.12 11.37
C ARG A 50 1.64 17.45 10.70
N THR A 51 2.40 18.21 9.91
CA THR A 51 3.63 17.74 9.25
C THR A 51 4.59 17.05 10.23
N ALA A 52 4.74 17.59 11.44
CA ALA A 52 5.59 16.99 12.48
C ALA A 52 5.18 15.55 12.88
N TRP A 53 3.95 15.14 12.63
CA TRP A 53 3.45 13.81 12.99
C TRP A 53 3.64 12.75 11.90
N ARG A 54 4.06 13.15 10.70
CA ARG A 54 4.14 12.26 9.54
C ARG A 54 4.92 10.97 9.81
N LEU A 55 6.13 11.08 10.37
CA LEU A 55 6.97 9.90 10.66
C LEU A 55 6.42 9.06 11.82
N GLN A 56 5.79 9.71 12.80
CA GLN A 56 5.14 9.00 13.91
C GLN A 56 3.97 8.14 13.45
N LYS A 57 3.18 8.62 12.46
CA LYS A 57 2.08 7.84 11.87
C LYS A 57 2.60 6.60 11.16
N VAL A 58 3.69 6.73 10.40
CA VAL A 58 4.30 5.59 9.70
C VAL A 58 4.83 4.56 10.68
N ARG A 59 5.54 4.99 11.73
CA ARG A 59 6.01 4.11 12.81
C ARG A 59 4.85 3.40 13.50
N TYR A 60 3.80 4.14 13.85
CA TYR A 60 2.61 3.55 14.47
C TYR A 60 2.05 2.39 13.65
N LEU A 61 1.89 2.56 12.32
CA LEU A 61 1.38 1.49 11.46
C LEU A 61 2.31 0.27 11.46
N ALA A 62 3.62 0.48 11.38
CA ALA A 62 4.59 -0.61 11.39
C ALA A 62 4.61 -1.34 12.75
N GLU A 63 4.60 -0.61 13.87
CA GLU A 63 4.55 -1.15 15.23
C GLU A 63 3.27 -1.96 15.50
N ARG A 64 2.17 -1.59 14.87
CA ARG A 64 0.90 -2.35 14.91
C ARG A 64 0.92 -3.61 14.04
N GLY A 65 2.00 -3.85 13.31
CA GLY A 65 2.14 -5.00 12.42
C GLY A 65 1.37 -4.87 11.09
N TYR A 66 0.97 -3.64 10.74
CA TYR A 66 0.40 -3.39 9.41
C TYR A 66 1.49 -3.38 8.36
N GLU A 67 1.16 -3.89 7.18
CA GLU A 67 2.07 -3.83 6.03
C GLU A 67 2.07 -2.43 5.43
N LEU A 68 3.28 -1.90 5.17
CA LEU A 68 3.46 -0.67 4.43
C LEU A 68 3.81 -1.00 2.98
N CYS A 69 3.00 -0.52 2.05
CA CYS A 69 3.17 -0.76 0.63
C CYS A 69 3.65 0.51 -0.09
N ASN A 70 4.37 0.34 -1.18
CA ASN A 70 4.86 1.43 -2.01
C ASN A 70 3.74 1.92 -2.94
N HIS A 71 3.53 3.25 -3.03
CA HIS A 71 2.61 3.85 -4.00
C HIS A 71 3.29 4.93 -4.84
N THR A 72 4.59 4.79 -5.06
CA THR A 72 5.50 5.76 -5.65
C THR A 72 5.68 7.04 -4.81
N LEU A 73 6.59 7.91 -5.25
CA LEU A 73 6.84 9.16 -4.54
C LEU A 73 5.73 10.21 -4.76
N TRP A 74 5.20 10.34 -5.99
CA TRP A 74 4.31 11.44 -6.40
C TRP A 74 2.98 10.99 -7.01
N HIS A 75 2.58 9.73 -6.91
CA HIS A 75 1.42 9.21 -7.63
C HIS A 75 1.56 9.33 -9.17
N ALA A 76 2.74 8.98 -9.65
CA ALA A 76 3.16 9.27 -11.01
C ALA A 76 2.52 8.37 -12.07
N ASN A 77 2.27 8.92 -13.26
CA ASN A 77 1.95 8.11 -14.43
C ASN A 77 3.22 7.44 -14.98
N LEU A 78 3.46 6.20 -14.58
CA LEU A 78 4.70 5.46 -14.86
C LEU A 78 4.92 5.17 -16.35
N SER A 79 3.86 5.14 -17.18
CA SER A 79 4.00 4.89 -18.62
C SER A 79 4.68 6.03 -19.39
N ARG A 80 4.64 7.23 -18.83
CA ARG A 80 5.23 8.44 -19.41
C ARG A 80 6.65 8.73 -18.94
N MET A 81 7.20 7.86 -18.08
CA MET A 81 8.50 8.07 -17.46
C MET A 81 9.60 7.24 -18.11
N SER A 82 10.84 7.73 -18.01
CA SER A 82 12.03 6.96 -18.31
C SER A 82 12.23 5.84 -17.29
N SER A 83 12.98 4.81 -17.64
CA SER A 83 13.32 3.73 -16.71
C SER A 83 14.01 4.24 -15.44
N ALA A 84 14.90 5.22 -15.58
CA ALA A 84 15.57 5.85 -14.43
C ALA A 84 14.57 6.56 -13.51
N THR A 85 13.61 7.31 -14.08
CA THR A 85 12.59 8.01 -13.30
C THR A 85 11.62 7.03 -12.62
N VAL A 86 11.25 5.92 -13.27
CA VAL A 86 10.44 4.87 -12.65
C VAL A 86 11.14 4.33 -11.40
N GLN A 87 12.41 3.97 -11.52
CA GLN A 87 13.21 3.49 -10.38
C GLN A 87 13.33 4.55 -9.28
N GLU A 88 13.58 5.80 -9.66
CA GLU A 88 13.61 6.92 -8.70
C GLU A 88 12.30 7.03 -7.90
N GLN A 89 11.13 6.97 -8.57
CA GLN A 89 9.82 7.06 -7.92
C GLN A 89 9.62 5.99 -6.86
N ILE A 90 10.00 4.76 -7.14
CA ILE A 90 9.83 3.62 -6.25
C ILE A 90 10.88 3.64 -5.13
N ALA A 91 12.16 3.86 -5.48
CA ALA A 91 13.25 3.85 -4.50
C ALA A 91 13.17 5.03 -3.51
N ARG A 92 12.74 6.23 -3.94
CA ARG A 92 12.56 7.35 -3.04
C ARG A 92 11.38 7.19 -2.10
N ALA A 93 10.31 6.51 -2.53
CA ALA A 93 9.24 6.13 -1.63
C ALA A 93 9.73 5.12 -0.57
N GLN A 94 10.55 4.14 -0.97
CA GLN A 94 11.23 3.23 -0.04
C GLN A 94 12.11 3.98 0.96
N LEU A 95 12.92 4.92 0.49
CA LEU A 95 13.80 5.74 1.35
C LEU A 95 13.00 6.57 2.36
N ALA A 96 11.85 7.10 1.96
CA ALA A 96 10.99 7.88 2.85
C ALA A 96 10.41 7.01 4.00
N VAL A 97 10.06 5.76 3.73
CA VAL A 97 9.63 4.82 4.77
C VAL A 97 10.80 4.37 5.64
N ASP A 98 11.96 4.07 5.06
CA ASP A 98 13.19 3.73 5.80
C ASP A 98 13.61 4.84 6.77
N SER A 99 13.38 6.12 6.42
CA SER A 99 13.65 7.24 7.32
C SER A 99 12.69 7.31 8.54
N ALA A 100 11.53 6.69 8.45
CA ALA A 100 10.57 6.59 9.55
C ALA A 100 10.76 5.31 10.36
N VAL A 101 11.01 4.19 9.69
CA VAL A 101 11.17 2.84 10.25
C VAL A 101 12.43 2.24 9.63
N ALA A 102 13.55 2.40 10.33
CA ALA A 102 14.87 1.99 9.82
C ALA A 102 14.89 0.50 9.45
N GLY A 103 15.38 0.19 8.26
CA GLY A 103 15.47 -1.17 7.75
C GLY A 103 14.15 -1.76 7.25
N TYR A 104 13.05 -1.01 7.24
CA TYR A 104 11.78 -1.50 6.69
C TYR A 104 11.87 -1.62 5.16
N SER A 105 11.56 -2.80 4.64
CA SER A 105 11.51 -3.07 3.21
C SER A 105 10.06 -3.26 2.76
N MET A 106 9.56 -2.36 1.91
CA MET A 106 8.24 -2.50 1.31
C MET A 106 8.28 -3.57 0.21
N ARG A 107 7.49 -4.63 0.37
CA ARG A 107 7.45 -5.77 -0.57
C ARG A 107 6.26 -5.72 -1.53
N THR A 108 5.30 -4.84 -1.30
CA THR A 108 4.11 -4.65 -2.12
C THR A 108 4.12 -3.27 -2.76
N LEU A 109 3.66 -3.18 -4.00
CA LEU A 109 3.49 -1.91 -4.73
C LEU A 109 2.07 -1.79 -5.26
N ALA A 110 1.39 -0.68 -4.95
CA ALA A 110 0.14 -0.31 -5.60
C ALA A 110 0.42 0.61 -6.79
N LEU A 111 -0.08 0.25 -7.97
CA LEU A 111 0.11 1.06 -9.17
C LEU A 111 -0.68 2.37 -9.08
N PRO A 112 -0.03 3.54 -9.18
CA PRO A 112 -0.74 4.79 -9.39
C PRO A 112 -1.57 4.74 -10.68
N LEU A 113 -2.82 5.19 -10.58
CA LEU A 113 -3.75 5.22 -11.73
C LEU A 113 -3.98 3.84 -12.39
N GLY A 114 -3.46 2.75 -11.84
CA GLY A 114 -3.45 1.43 -12.48
C GLY A 114 -2.56 1.33 -13.71
N ILE A 115 -1.67 2.31 -13.93
CA ILE A 115 -0.87 2.43 -15.15
C ILE A 115 0.51 1.82 -14.96
N TRP A 116 0.87 0.91 -15.84
CA TRP A 116 2.16 0.21 -15.86
C TRP A 116 3.25 1.07 -16.52
N PRO A 117 4.52 0.95 -16.08
CA PRO A 117 5.65 1.44 -16.87
C PRO A 117 5.80 0.65 -18.16
N LYS A 118 6.54 1.20 -19.12
CA LYS A 118 6.85 0.50 -20.38
C LYS A 118 7.60 -0.81 -20.13
N ASP A 119 8.59 -0.78 -19.25
CA ASP A 119 9.28 -1.97 -18.75
C ASP A 119 8.72 -2.35 -17.37
N ARG A 120 7.94 -3.43 -17.34
CA ARG A 120 7.32 -3.93 -16.11
C ARG A 120 8.30 -4.57 -15.14
N ALA A 121 9.46 -5.03 -15.61
CA ALA A 121 10.49 -5.62 -14.75
C ALA A 121 11.00 -4.63 -13.72
N LEU A 122 10.96 -3.33 -14.03
CA LEU A 122 11.31 -2.24 -13.12
C LEU A 122 10.43 -2.15 -11.88
N LEU A 123 9.23 -2.75 -11.89
CA LEU A 123 8.38 -2.79 -10.69
C LEU A 123 8.87 -3.81 -9.66
N ARG A 124 9.61 -4.85 -10.11
CA ARG A 124 10.05 -5.91 -9.20
C ARG A 124 11.29 -5.55 -8.39
N ARG A 125 12.24 -4.92 -9.04
CA ARG A 125 13.51 -4.53 -8.39
C ARG A 125 14.19 -3.42 -9.16
N GLY A 126 14.91 -2.62 -8.42
CA GLY A 126 15.70 -1.55 -8.98
C GLY A 126 16.43 -0.77 -7.90
N SER A 127 17.06 0.30 -8.33
CA SER A 127 17.81 1.18 -7.45
C SER A 127 17.79 2.61 -7.94
N TRP A 128 18.03 3.51 -7.01
CA TRP A 128 18.26 4.92 -7.31
C TRP A 128 19.41 5.44 -6.45
N ARG A 129 20.32 6.16 -7.08
CA ARG A 129 21.42 6.83 -6.38
C ARG A 129 21.08 8.30 -6.21
N ASP A 130 21.07 8.74 -4.97
CA ASP A 130 20.85 10.14 -4.64
C ASP A 130 22.04 10.99 -5.17
N PRO A 131 21.80 11.94 -6.07
CA PRO A 131 22.87 12.75 -6.65
C PRO A 131 23.51 13.70 -5.64
N ARG A 132 22.85 13.99 -4.50
CA ARG A 132 23.37 14.88 -3.47
C ARG A 132 24.25 14.16 -2.46
N SER A 133 23.77 13.05 -1.94
CA SER A 133 24.47 12.29 -0.90
C SER A 133 25.32 11.15 -1.44
N GLY A 134 25.12 10.73 -2.70
CA GLY A 134 25.74 9.55 -3.29
C GLY A 134 25.20 8.22 -2.75
N ARG A 135 24.25 8.24 -1.79
CA ARG A 135 23.63 7.03 -1.22
C ARG A 135 22.76 6.33 -2.26
N THR A 136 22.91 5.02 -2.34
CA THR A 136 22.03 4.18 -3.18
C THR A 136 20.93 3.57 -2.33
N THR A 137 19.70 3.68 -2.81
CA THR A 137 18.52 3.02 -2.25
C THR A 137 18.04 1.97 -3.23
N THR A 138 17.88 0.74 -2.77
CA THR A 138 17.32 -0.38 -3.54
C THR A 138 15.87 -0.65 -3.12
N TYR A 139 15.14 -1.31 -3.99
CA TYR A 139 13.82 -1.87 -3.68
C TYR A 139 13.64 -3.23 -4.33
N GLU A 140 12.81 -4.06 -3.70
CA GLU A 140 12.41 -5.36 -4.20
C GLU A 140 10.93 -5.58 -3.88
N ILE A 141 10.11 -5.83 -4.90
CA ILE A 141 8.65 -5.94 -4.80
C ILE A 141 8.23 -7.36 -5.20
N ASP A 142 7.47 -8.01 -4.33
CA ASP A 142 6.91 -9.35 -4.55
C ASP A 142 5.50 -9.30 -5.12
N ALA A 143 4.74 -8.25 -4.78
CA ALA A 143 3.34 -8.14 -5.16
C ALA A 143 3.00 -6.77 -5.74
N VAL A 144 2.22 -6.76 -6.84
CA VAL A 144 1.75 -5.53 -7.50
C VAL A 144 0.22 -5.50 -7.53
N LEU A 145 -0.34 -4.47 -6.90
CA LEU A 145 -1.77 -4.22 -6.82
C LEU A 145 -2.22 -3.32 -7.98
N LYS A 146 -3.19 -3.80 -8.76
CA LYS A 146 -3.83 -3.03 -9.84
C LYS A 146 -4.89 -2.07 -9.27
N VAL A 147 -5.43 -1.19 -10.10
CA VAL A 147 -6.67 -0.46 -9.84
C VAL A 147 -7.83 -1.26 -10.42
N GLY A 148 -8.80 -1.64 -9.60
CA GLY A 148 -9.97 -2.37 -10.03
C GLY A 148 -9.71 -3.82 -10.47
N GLY A 149 -10.74 -4.48 -10.98
CA GLY A 149 -10.68 -5.82 -11.56
C GLY A 149 -11.39 -6.93 -10.74
N GLY A 150 -12.04 -6.58 -9.65
CA GLY A 150 -12.80 -7.55 -8.84
C GLY A 150 -11.93 -8.36 -7.86
N PRO A 151 -12.47 -9.45 -7.31
CA PRO A 151 -11.74 -10.32 -6.40
C PRO A 151 -10.53 -10.96 -7.06
N SER A 152 -9.45 -11.12 -6.31
CA SER A 152 -8.29 -11.90 -6.74
C SER A 152 -8.60 -13.40 -6.70
N TYR A 153 -7.89 -14.17 -7.52
CA TYR A 153 -7.77 -15.61 -7.30
C TYR A 153 -7.11 -15.87 -5.94
N SER A 154 -7.39 -17.05 -5.37
CA SER A 154 -6.68 -17.52 -4.18
C SER A 154 -5.17 -17.58 -4.46
N PRO A 155 -4.30 -17.25 -3.48
CA PRO A 155 -2.85 -17.43 -3.64
C PRO A 155 -2.42 -18.87 -3.94
N PHE A 156 -3.30 -19.85 -3.73
CA PHE A 156 -3.08 -21.27 -4.03
C PHE A 156 -3.62 -21.69 -5.40
N ASP A 157 -4.27 -20.78 -6.12
CA ASP A 157 -4.78 -21.03 -7.47
C ASP A 157 -3.66 -20.84 -8.50
N THR A 158 -3.62 -21.71 -9.51
CA THR A 158 -2.65 -21.63 -10.60
C THR A 158 -2.78 -20.35 -11.46
N LEU A 159 -3.93 -19.72 -11.43
CA LEU A 159 -4.20 -18.44 -12.10
C LEU A 159 -3.80 -17.20 -11.27
N PHE A 160 -3.35 -17.41 -10.04
CA PHE A 160 -2.90 -16.30 -9.21
C PHE A 160 -1.57 -15.74 -9.70
N ASP A 161 -1.56 -14.45 -10.02
CA ASP A 161 -0.34 -13.72 -10.39
C ASP A 161 -0.07 -12.63 -9.34
N PRO A 162 0.94 -12.80 -8.47
CA PRO A 162 1.27 -11.82 -7.43
C PRO A 162 1.67 -10.46 -8.00
N LEU A 163 2.09 -10.40 -9.27
CA LEU A 163 2.43 -9.15 -9.92
C LEU A 163 1.24 -8.46 -10.59
N ARG A 164 0.02 -9.02 -10.47
CA ARG A 164 -1.20 -8.49 -11.11
C ARG A 164 -2.44 -8.64 -10.24
N ILE A 165 -2.30 -8.47 -8.93
CA ILE A 165 -3.40 -8.62 -7.98
C ILE A 165 -4.45 -7.53 -8.23
N PRO A 166 -5.69 -7.88 -8.57
CA PRO A 166 -6.77 -6.91 -8.72
C PRO A 166 -7.18 -6.34 -7.37
N ARG A 167 -7.77 -5.14 -7.38
CA ARG A 167 -8.37 -4.52 -6.20
C ARG A 167 -9.84 -4.23 -6.46
N ILE A 168 -10.64 -4.35 -5.43
CA ILE A 168 -12.01 -3.86 -5.43
C ILE A 168 -11.98 -2.47 -4.79
N GLN A 169 -12.44 -1.47 -5.51
CA GLN A 169 -12.64 -0.14 -4.93
C GLN A 169 -13.95 -0.17 -4.14
N VAL A 170 -13.88 0.19 -2.88
CA VAL A 170 -15.04 0.17 -1.99
C VAL A 170 -15.29 1.59 -1.49
N PHE A 171 -16.50 2.08 -1.69
CA PHE A 171 -17.01 3.27 -1.03
C PHE A 171 -17.85 2.85 0.17
N ALA A 172 -17.95 3.72 1.19
CA ALA A 172 -18.55 3.39 2.49
C ALA A 172 -19.94 2.71 2.40
N GLN A 173 -20.74 3.09 1.41
CA GLN A 173 -22.10 2.55 1.21
C GLN A 173 -22.12 1.18 0.51
N GLU A 174 -21.02 0.76 -0.09
CA GLU A 174 -20.93 -0.47 -0.86
C GLU A 174 -20.23 -1.60 -0.10
N LEU A 175 -19.55 -1.26 1.00
CA LEU A 175 -18.71 -2.21 1.73
C LEU A 175 -19.51 -3.41 2.24
N GLU A 176 -20.67 -3.16 2.87
CA GLU A 176 -21.52 -4.23 3.40
C GLU A 176 -22.02 -5.14 2.26
N THR A 177 -22.51 -4.54 1.17
CA THR A 177 -22.97 -5.30 0.00
C THR A 177 -21.86 -6.16 -0.59
N MET A 178 -20.64 -5.67 -0.60
CA MET A 178 -19.49 -6.40 -1.15
C MET A 178 -18.98 -7.50 -0.23
N LEU A 179 -19.07 -7.31 1.08
CA LEU A 179 -18.70 -8.34 2.06
C LEU A 179 -19.74 -9.48 2.10
N ASP A 180 -21.03 -9.14 1.89
CA ASP A 180 -22.10 -10.13 1.82
C ASP A 180 -22.11 -10.97 0.53
N GLN A 181 -21.58 -10.43 -0.58
CA GLN A 181 -21.58 -11.14 -1.86
C GLN A 181 -20.82 -12.47 -1.86
N PRO A 182 -19.62 -12.60 -1.25
CA PRO A 182 -18.93 -13.87 -1.16
C PRO A 182 -19.72 -14.92 -0.38
N ASP A 183 -20.41 -14.53 0.69
CA ASP A 183 -21.23 -15.43 1.50
C ASP A 183 -22.45 -15.95 0.72
N ARG A 184 -23.14 -15.06 0.00
CA ARG A 184 -24.31 -15.42 -0.84
C ARG A 184 -23.94 -16.31 -2.03
N ARG A 185 -22.69 -16.22 -2.53
CA ARG A 185 -22.19 -17.01 -3.68
C ARG A 185 -21.44 -18.26 -3.26
N GLY A 186 -21.27 -18.53 -1.97
CA GLY A 186 -20.48 -19.65 -1.46
C GLY A 186 -18.98 -19.57 -1.79
N ASN A 187 -18.50 -18.41 -2.16
CA ASN A 187 -17.12 -18.17 -2.58
C ASN A 187 -16.20 -17.68 -1.45
N ARG A 188 -16.67 -17.77 -0.21
CA ARG A 188 -15.85 -17.41 0.95
C ARG A 188 -14.81 -18.48 1.19
N TYR A 189 -13.55 -18.12 1.10
CA TYR A 189 -12.45 -19.01 1.47
C TYR A 189 -12.29 -19.04 3.00
N PHE A 190 -12.43 -20.21 3.58
CA PHE A 190 -12.08 -20.46 4.96
C PHE A 190 -10.75 -21.24 4.99
N ALA A 191 -9.71 -20.66 5.61
CA ALA A 191 -8.52 -21.42 5.90
C ALA A 191 -8.88 -22.45 6.98
N GLU A 192 -8.83 -23.74 6.66
CA GLU A 192 -8.96 -24.77 7.68
C GLU A 192 -7.82 -24.64 8.70
N PRO A 193 -8.10 -24.74 10.00
CA PRO A 193 -7.02 -24.80 10.99
C PRO A 193 -6.15 -26.02 10.65
N ARG A 194 -4.84 -25.80 10.56
CA ARG A 194 -3.91 -26.94 10.45
C ARG A 194 -4.14 -27.86 11.65
N ARG A 195 -4.50 -29.10 11.36
CA ARG A 195 -4.57 -30.17 12.35
C ARG A 195 -3.19 -30.49 12.88
#